data_443058f3aeb36f4d6aa08a6bd1ca917f
#
_entry.id   443058f3aeb36f4d6aa08a6bd1ca917f
#
_cell.length_a   1.000
_cell.length_b   1.000
_cell.length_c   1.000
_cell.angle_alpha   90.00
_cell.angle_beta   90.00
_cell.angle_gamma   90.00
#
_symmetry.space_group_name_H-M   'P 1'
#
loop_
_entity.id
_entity.type
_entity.pdbx_description
1 polymer ?
#
loop_
_entity_poly.entity_id
_entity_poly.type
_entity_poly.pdbx_seq_one_letter_code
_entity_poly.pdbx_strand_id
1 'polypeptide(L)'
;MKGIILAGGSGTRLYPITMGISKQLMPIYDKPMIYYPLSTLMLAGIQEILIITTPEDQSQFMRLLGDGNKWGCSISYAVQEKPNGLAQAFVIGESFIGNDSVALVLGDNIFYGSGFSSMLQSAVDPNGAVVFAYPVSDPERYGVVEFDADKRVISIEEKPKEPKSHYAVPGLYFYNNDVVRIAKNIEPSPRGEYEITDVNRVYMENQQLKVVVLNRGFAWLDTGTFDSLNDASEYVRVIEKRQGLKVGCPEEIAWRMGFINKEQLLALADGLHKSGYGEYLRTVAH
;
A
#
# COMPACT_ATOMS: atom_id res chain seq x y z
N MET A 1 0.01 5.34 -15.19
CA MET A 1 0.38 5.51 -13.76
C MET A 1 1.28 4.37 -13.33
N LYS A 2 2.28 4.65 -12.52
CA LYS A 2 3.17 3.66 -11.92
C LYS A 2 2.89 3.49 -10.42
N GLY A 3 3.35 2.41 -9.83
CA GLY A 3 3.14 2.12 -8.41
C GLY A 3 4.45 2.02 -7.64
N ILE A 4 4.47 2.50 -6.40
CA ILE A 4 5.57 2.30 -5.47
C ILE A 4 5.02 1.59 -4.24
N ILE A 5 5.69 0.53 -3.81
CA ILE A 5 5.48 -0.07 -2.50
C ILE A 5 6.70 0.28 -1.63
N LEU A 6 6.48 1.02 -0.57
CA LEU A 6 7.54 1.32 0.38
C LEU A 6 7.56 0.23 1.47
N ALA A 7 8.52 -0.65 1.36
CA ALA A 7 8.75 -1.79 2.24
C ALA A 7 10.07 -1.64 3.03
N GLY A 8 10.42 -0.40 3.35
CA GLY A 8 11.54 -0.05 4.20
C GLY A 8 11.16 0.02 5.68
N GLY A 9 12.11 0.44 6.48
CA GLY A 9 11.94 0.62 7.92
C GLY A 9 12.50 -0.54 8.74
N SER A 10 13.02 -0.21 9.92
CA SER A 10 13.74 -1.16 10.81
C SER A 10 12.86 -2.17 11.52
N GLY A 11 11.51 -1.99 11.51
CA GLY A 11 10.58 -2.90 12.19
C GLY A 11 10.79 -3.05 13.70
N THR A 12 11.53 -2.16 14.36
CA THR A 12 11.98 -2.29 15.76
C THR A 12 10.86 -2.52 16.77
N ARG A 13 9.65 -2.04 16.49
CA ARG A 13 8.48 -2.28 17.35
C ARG A 13 8.05 -3.76 17.42
N LEU A 14 8.51 -4.58 16.48
CA LEU A 14 8.24 -6.01 16.40
C LEU A 14 9.47 -6.88 16.76
N TYR A 15 10.49 -6.30 17.40
CA TYR A 15 11.59 -7.08 17.92
C TYR A 15 11.09 -8.06 19.00
N PRO A 16 11.63 -9.33 19.05
CA PRO A 16 12.76 -9.82 18.28
C PRO A 16 12.43 -10.39 16.89
N ILE A 17 11.17 -10.50 16.46
CA ILE A 17 10.78 -11.20 15.23
C ILE A 17 11.48 -10.57 14.01
N THR A 18 11.41 -9.25 13.90
CA THR A 18 11.97 -8.50 12.76
C THR A 18 13.50 -8.32 12.81
N MET A 19 14.19 -8.98 13.75
CA MET A 19 15.65 -9.10 13.70
C MET A 19 16.12 -10.10 12.64
N GLY A 20 15.27 -11.04 12.24
CA GLY A 20 15.61 -12.10 11.29
C GLY A 20 14.86 -12.05 9.96
N ILE A 21 13.84 -11.20 9.86
CA ILE A 21 13.00 -11.10 8.66
C ILE A 21 12.40 -9.70 8.55
N SER A 22 12.32 -9.18 7.32
CA SER A 22 11.57 -7.96 7.06
C SER A 22 10.11 -8.10 7.48
N LYS A 23 9.56 -7.07 8.14
CA LYS A 23 8.16 -7.03 8.56
C LYS A 23 7.20 -7.42 7.42
N GLN A 24 7.41 -6.86 6.25
CA GLN A 24 6.53 -7.04 5.10
C GLN A 24 6.61 -8.45 4.46
N LEU A 25 7.58 -9.26 4.88
CA LEU A 25 7.70 -10.68 4.50
C LEU A 25 7.06 -11.62 5.52
N MET A 26 6.65 -11.12 6.68
CA MET A 26 5.95 -11.91 7.70
C MET A 26 4.58 -12.37 7.17
N PRO A 27 4.12 -13.55 7.60
CA PRO A 27 2.81 -14.02 7.18
C PRO A 27 1.67 -13.21 7.81
N ILE A 28 0.68 -12.87 7.01
CA ILE A 28 -0.64 -12.46 7.45
C ILE A 28 -1.59 -13.56 7.01
N TYR A 29 -1.97 -14.40 7.94
CA TYR A 29 -2.71 -15.64 7.76
C TYR A 29 -1.99 -16.63 6.84
N ASP A 30 -2.27 -16.63 5.53
CA ASP A 30 -1.84 -17.67 4.58
C ASP A 30 -0.86 -17.19 3.50
N LYS A 31 -0.45 -15.92 3.55
CA LYS A 31 0.46 -15.33 2.57
C LYS A 31 1.33 -14.22 3.17
N PRO A 32 2.45 -13.86 2.53
CA PRO A 32 3.31 -12.74 2.98
C PRO A 32 2.55 -11.42 2.96
N MET A 33 2.82 -10.57 3.96
CA MET A 33 2.18 -9.24 4.10
C MET A 33 2.29 -8.40 2.83
N ILE A 34 3.42 -8.42 2.13
CA ILE A 34 3.64 -7.64 0.90
C ILE A 34 2.63 -7.95 -0.22
N TYR A 35 1.96 -9.11 -0.19
CA TYR A 35 0.95 -9.48 -1.18
C TYR A 35 -0.28 -8.57 -1.12
N TYR A 36 -0.61 -8.02 0.04
CA TYR A 36 -1.76 -7.13 0.21
C TYR A 36 -1.56 -5.76 -0.46
N PRO A 37 -0.48 -4.99 -0.19
CA PRO A 37 -0.23 -3.75 -0.91
C PRO A 37 0.05 -3.99 -2.40
N LEU A 38 0.71 -5.09 -2.80
CA LEU A 38 0.84 -5.47 -4.20
C LEU A 38 -0.54 -5.64 -4.86
N SER A 39 -1.43 -6.38 -4.21
CA SER A 39 -2.81 -6.57 -4.64
C SER A 39 -3.58 -5.25 -4.76
N THR A 40 -3.34 -4.31 -3.85
CA THR A 40 -3.96 -2.97 -3.88
C THR A 40 -3.57 -2.21 -5.15
N LEU A 41 -2.29 -2.18 -5.51
CA LEU A 41 -1.84 -1.56 -6.75
C LEU A 41 -2.38 -2.27 -8.00
N MET A 42 -2.39 -3.60 -8.01
CA MET A 42 -2.94 -4.39 -9.11
C MET A 42 -4.44 -4.14 -9.30
N LEU A 43 -5.23 -4.02 -8.23
CA LEU A 43 -6.66 -3.67 -8.27
C LEU A 43 -6.91 -2.26 -8.83
N ALA A 44 -5.95 -1.35 -8.68
CA ALA A 44 -5.97 -0.04 -9.31
C ALA A 44 -5.65 -0.09 -10.83
N GLY A 45 -5.29 -1.25 -11.37
CA GLY A 45 -4.86 -1.41 -12.76
C GLY A 45 -3.38 -1.15 -12.99
N ILE A 46 -2.57 -1.03 -11.95
CA ILE A 46 -1.15 -0.68 -12.03
C ILE A 46 -0.33 -1.95 -12.21
N GLN A 47 0.47 -2.02 -13.28
CA GLN A 47 1.33 -3.15 -13.63
C GLN A 47 2.83 -2.85 -13.50
N GLU A 48 3.25 -1.58 -13.61
CA GLU A 48 4.64 -1.17 -13.38
C GLU A 48 4.82 -0.76 -11.92
N ILE A 49 5.61 -1.54 -11.17
CA ILE A 49 5.71 -1.42 -9.71
C ILE A 49 7.17 -1.38 -9.28
N LEU A 50 7.51 -0.40 -8.45
CA LEU A 50 8.80 -0.29 -7.76
C LEU A 50 8.64 -0.70 -6.30
N ILE A 51 9.44 -1.66 -5.85
CA ILE A 51 9.55 -2.04 -4.44
C ILE A 51 10.77 -1.35 -3.84
N ILE A 52 10.57 -0.48 -2.87
CA ILE A 52 11.66 0.19 -2.14
C ILE A 52 11.84 -0.52 -0.80
N THR A 53 13.04 -1.06 -0.57
CA THR A 53 13.37 -1.89 0.59
C THR A 53 14.56 -1.32 1.35
N THR A 54 14.90 -1.94 2.49
CA THR A 54 16.22 -1.76 3.09
C THR A 54 17.28 -2.50 2.28
N PRO A 55 18.59 -2.14 2.40
CA PRO A 55 19.69 -2.87 1.74
C PRO A 55 19.70 -4.37 2.07
N GLU A 56 19.46 -4.68 3.36
CA GLU A 56 19.55 -6.04 3.90
C GLU A 56 18.44 -6.96 3.40
N ASP A 57 17.25 -6.41 3.19
CA ASP A 57 16.05 -7.20 2.89
C ASP A 57 15.80 -7.39 1.40
N GLN A 58 16.37 -6.55 0.53
CA GLN A 58 16.05 -6.52 -0.92
C GLN A 58 16.11 -7.90 -1.58
N SER A 59 17.14 -8.68 -1.27
CA SER A 59 17.34 -10.01 -1.88
C SER A 59 16.18 -10.98 -1.55
N GLN A 60 15.57 -10.84 -0.38
CA GLN A 60 14.44 -11.66 0.04
C GLN A 60 13.16 -11.29 -0.74
N PHE A 61 12.92 -9.99 -0.97
CA PHE A 61 11.82 -9.53 -1.82
C PHE A 61 12.01 -9.98 -3.27
N MET A 62 13.20 -9.84 -3.82
CA MET A 62 13.52 -10.31 -5.17
C MET A 62 13.28 -11.82 -5.32
N ARG A 63 13.66 -12.63 -4.33
CA ARG A 63 13.43 -14.07 -4.33
C ARG A 63 11.92 -14.42 -4.29
N LEU A 64 11.11 -13.67 -3.53
CA LEU A 64 9.68 -13.92 -3.37
C LEU A 64 8.88 -13.48 -4.60
N LEU A 65 9.10 -12.25 -5.04
CA LEU A 65 8.25 -11.57 -6.02
C LEU A 65 8.78 -11.75 -7.46
N GLY A 66 10.10 -11.90 -7.63
CA GLY A 66 10.76 -11.95 -8.94
C GLY A 66 10.65 -10.62 -9.67
N ASP A 67 10.52 -10.68 -10.97
CA ASP A 67 10.32 -9.54 -11.87
C ASP A 67 8.83 -9.19 -12.11
N GLY A 68 7.92 -9.94 -11.49
CA GLY A 68 6.47 -9.72 -11.62
C GLY A 68 5.82 -10.34 -12.85
N ASN A 69 6.59 -10.84 -13.81
CA ASN A 69 6.09 -11.39 -15.08
C ASN A 69 5.03 -12.49 -14.87
N LYS A 70 5.17 -13.29 -13.82
CA LYS A 70 4.20 -14.35 -13.46
C LYS A 70 2.79 -13.81 -13.21
N TRP A 71 2.64 -12.54 -12.88
CA TRP A 71 1.36 -11.85 -12.66
C TRP A 71 1.03 -10.84 -13.78
N GLY A 72 1.79 -10.84 -14.89
CA GLY A 72 1.64 -9.84 -15.94
C GLY A 72 2.02 -8.42 -15.51
N CYS A 73 2.83 -8.31 -14.46
CA CYS A 73 3.39 -7.06 -13.96
C CYS A 73 4.89 -6.94 -14.29
N SER A 74 5.43 -5.73 -14.15
CA SER A 74 6.86 -5.45 -14.19
C SER A 74 7.27 -4.90 -12.83
N ILE A 75 8.06 -5.66 -12.07
CA ILE A 75 8.52 -5.28 -10.73
C ILE A 75 10.01 -4.92 -10.79
N SER A 76 10.32 -3.71 -10.34
CA SER A 76 11.67 -3.19 -10.16
C SER A 76 11.95 -3.00 -8.66
N TYR A 77 13.23 -2.87 -8.31
CA TYR A 77 13.66 -2.75 -6.92
C TYR A 77 14.60 -1.57 -6.74
N ALA A 78 14.44 -0.85 -5.62
CA ALA A 78 15.34 0.19 -5.18
C ALA A 78 15.60 0.07 -3.67
N VAL A 79 16.62 0.75 -3.20
CA VAL A 79 17.03 0.74 -1.78
C VAL A 79 16.81 2.10 -1.17
N GLN A 80 16.21 2.13 0.03
CA GLN A 80 16.23 3.25 0.93
C GLN A 80 17.26 2.96 2.03
N GLU A 81 18.41 3.61 1.97
CA GLU A 81 19.55 3.37 2.88
C GLU A 81 19.24 3.68 4.34
N LYS A 82 18.38 4.66 4.58
CA LYS A 82 17.94 5.08 5.92
C LYS A 82 16.46 5.42 5.90
N PRO A 83 15.73 5.16 7.00
CA PRO A 83 14.30 5.46 7.11
C PRO A 83 14.05 6.97 7.30
N ASN A 84 14.41 7.78 6.30
CA ASN A 84 14.33 9.24 6.36
C ASN A 84 12.93 9.80 6.05
N GLY A 85 11.90 8.97 6.08
CA GLY A 85 10.51 9.37 5.85
C GLY A 85 9.91 8.85 4.54
N LEU A 86 8.58 8.93 4.44
CA LEU A 86 7.82 8.33 3.35
C LEU A 86 7.99 9.08 2.03
N ALA A 87 8.11 10.41 2.07
CA ALA A 87 8.23 11.25 0.88
C ALA A 87 9.52 10.98 0.10
N GLN A 88 10.56 10.45 0.75
CA GLN A 88 11.80 10.06 0.09
C GLN A 88 11.59 9.00 -1.01
N ALA A 89 10.50 8.23 -0.94
CA ALA A 89 10.16 7.23 -1.95
C ALA A 89 10.05 7.83 -3.36
N PHE A 90 9.58 9.07 -3.50
CA PHE A 90 9.44 9.74 -4.79
C PHE A 90 10.80 10.23 -5.33
N VAL A 91 11.72 10.58 -4.46
CA VAL A 91 13.09 10.97 -4.82
C VAL A 91 13.88 9.75 -5.27
N ILE A 92 13.80 8.64 -4.51
CA ILE A 92 14.45 7.36 -4.85
C ILE A 92 13.85 6.80 -6.16
N GLY A 93 12.54 6.90 -6.33
CA GLY A 93 11.81 6.39 -7.47
C GLY A 93 11.78 7.33 -8.69
N GLU A 94 12.44 8.49 -8.67
CA GLU A 94 12.34 9.49 -9.73
C GLU A 94 12.57 8.95 -11.14
N SER A 95 13.64 8.21 -11.35
CA SER A 95 13.96 7.62 -12.65
C SER A 95 12.95 6.56 -13.10
N PHE A 96 12.37 5.83 -12.14
CA PHE A 96 11.28 4.88 -12.40
C PHE A 96 9.98 5.60 -12.74
N ILE A 97 9.61 6.64 -11.98
CA ILE A 97 8.40 7.42 -12.21
C ILE A 97 8.45 8.10 -13.58
N GLY A 98 9.59 8.71 -13.93
CA GLY A 98 9.72 9.48 -15.17
C GLY A 98 8.71 10.62 -15.23
N ASN A 99 7.89 10.64 -16.27
CA ASN A 99 6.84 11.65 -16.47
C ASN A 99 5.44 11.18 -16.08
N ASP A 100 5.32 9.97 -15.51
CA ASP A 100 4.04 9.38 -15.15
C ASP A 100 3.50 9.91 -13.81
N SER A 101 2.19 9.79 -13.62
CA SER A 101 1.58 9.83 -12.30
C SER A 101 1.98 8.59 -11.49
N VAL A 102 1.90 8.66 -10.17
CA VAL A 102 2.38 7.58 -9.29
C VAL A 102 1.44 7.34 -8.10
N ALA A 103 1.19 6.08 -7.82
CA ALA A 103 0.59 5.65 -6.55
C ALA A 103 1.68 5.17 -5.59
N LEU A 104 1.55 5.54 -4.32
CA LEU A 104 2.38 5.02 -3.22
C LEU A 104 1.50 4.25 -2.25
N VAL A 105 1.90 3.03 -1.92
CA VAL A 105 1.30 2.25 -0.85
C VAL A 105 2.36 1.81 0.14
N LEU A 106 2.03 1.85 1.43
CA LEU A 106 2.92 1.34 2.47
C LEU A 106 2.86 -0.19 2.52
N GLY A 107 4.02 -0.83 2.60
CA GLY A 107 4.17 -2.28 2.53
C GLY A 107 3.54 -3.07 3.68
N ASP A 108 3.08 -2.37 4.71
CA ASP A 108 2.46 -2.93 5.92
C ASP A 108 0.97 -2.54 6.07
N ASN A 109 0.37 -1.93 5.07
CA ASN A 109 -1.05 -1.57 5.07
C ASN A 109 -1.90 -2.59 4.32
N ILE A 110 -2.98 -3.02 4.95
CA ILE A 110 -3.93 -3.97 4.40
C ILE A 110 -5.28 -3.27 4.26
N PHE A 111 -5.86 -3.37 3.07
CA PHE A 111 -7.17 -2.79 2.76
C PHE A 111 -8.13 -3.89 2.31
N TYR A 112 -9.36 -3.83 2.80
CA TYR A 112 -10.44 -4.70 2.35
C TYR A 112 -11.79 -3.99 2.44
N GLY A 113 -12.61 -4.12 1.41
CA GLY A 113 -13.95 -3.55 1.40
C GLY A 113 -14.64 -3.68 0.06
N SER A 114 -15.96 -3.63 0.09
CA SER A 114 -16.77 -3.70 -1.13
C SER A 114 -16.56 -2.46 -2.02
N GLY A 115 -16.41 -2.66 -3.33
CA GLY A 115 -16.19 -1.57 -4.28
C GLY A 115 -14.79 -0.97 -4.28
N PHE A 116 -13.84 -1.57 -3.55
CA PHE A 116 -12.49 -1.01 -3.41
C PHE A 116 -11.78 -0.87 -4.76
N SER A 117 -11.86 -1.87 -5.65
CA SER A 117 -11.24 -1.78 -6.98
C SER A 117 -11.75 -0.58 -7.80
N SER A 118 -13.07 -0.36 -7.84
CA SER A 118 -13.65 0.79 -8.57
C SER A 118 -13.21 2.13 -7.95
N MET A 119 -13.09 2.18 -6.63
CA MET A 119 -12.62 3.37 -5.90
C MET A 119 -11.15 3.67 -6.25
N LEU A 120 -10.30 2.65 -6.27
CA LEU A 120 -8.90 2.78 -6.66
C LEU A 120 -8.76 3.25 -8.12
N GLN A 121 -9.49 2.64 -9.04
CA GLN A 121 -9.47 3.00 -10.46
C GLN A 121 -9.94 4.43 -10.71
N SER A 122 -10.87 4.95 -9.89
CA SER A 122 -11.28 6.35 -9.96
C SER A 122 -10.23 7.35 -9.45
N ALA A 123 -9.24 6.88 -8.70
CA ALA A 123 -8.14 7.68 -8.19
C ALA A 123 -6.91 7.69 -9.13
N VAL A 124 -6.90 6.83 -10.16
CA VAL A 124 -5.83 6.80 -11.17
C VAL A 124 -5.87 8.09 -12.02
N ASP A 125 -4.71 8.63 -12.33
CA ASP A 125 -4.52 9.91 -13.05
C ASP A 125 -5.16 11.13 -12.37
N PRO A 126 -4.77 11.43 -11.13
CA PRO A 126 -5.31 12.56 -10.41
C PRO A 126 -4.81 13.88 -11.02
N ASN A 127 -5.70 14.87 -11.10
CA ASN A 127 -5.29 16.25 -11.33
C ASN A 127 -4.82 16.87 -10.00
N GLY A 128 -3.62 16.46 -9.54
CA GLY A 128 -3.07 16.80 -8.23
C GLY A 128 -2.82 15.56 -7.39
N ALA A 129 -3.43 15.47 -6.21
CA ALA A 129 -3.30 14.34 -5.28
C ALA A 129 -4.66 13.82 -4.82
N VAL A 130 -4.71 12.50 -4.56
CA VAL A 130 -5.82 11.84 -3.89
C VAL A 130 -5.30 11.08 -2.67
N VAL A 131 -5.88 11.37 -1.52
CA VAL A 131 -5.65 10.64 -0.26
C VAL A 131 -6.94 10.00 0.21
N PHE A 132 -6.82 8.96 1.02
CA PHE A 132 -7.97 8.32 1.64
C PHE A 132 -8.13 8.82 3.08
N ALA A 133 -9.34 8.78 3.59
CA ALA A 133 -9.67 9.11 4.97
C ALA A 133 -10.43 7.95 5.60
N TYR A 134 -9.95 7.47 6.73
CA TYR A 134 -10.55 6.36 7.46
C TYR A 134 -10.85 6.77 8.91
N PRO A 135 -12.09 6.59 9.41
CA PRO A 135 -12.43 6.94 10.78
C PRO A 135 -11.78 5.97 11.77
N VAL A 136 -11.03 6.50 12.73
CA VAL A 136 -10.33 5.74 13.77
C VAL A 136 -10.68 6.27 15.17
N SER A 137 -10.43 5.47 16.19
CA SER A 137 -10.61 5.86 17.61
C SER A 137 -9.38 6.54 18.20
N ASP A 138 -8.21 6.41 17.56
CA ASP A 138 -6.89 6.86 18.03
C ASP A 138 -6.16 7.68 16.95
N PRO A 139 -6.77 8.79 16.47
CA PRO A 139 -6.27 9.56 15.32
C PRO A 139 -4.88 10.18 15.54
N GLU A 140 -4.48 10.44 16.78
CA GLU A 140 -3.18 11.01 17.15
C GLU A 140 -1.97 10.15 16.73
N ARG A 141 -2.20 8.91 16.33
CA ARG A 141 -1.16 8.00 15.84
C ARG A 141 -0.80 8.20 14.38
N TYR A 142 -1.62 8.91 13.62
CA TYR A 142 -1.59 8.97 12.17
C TYR A 142 -1.53 10.41 11.65
N GLY A 143 -1.32 10.57 10.36
CA GLY A 143 -1.71 11.80 9.68
C GLY A 143 -3.22 11.96 9.76
N VAL A 144 -3.69 13.14 10.17
CA VAL A 144 -5.12 13.43 10.35
C VAL A 144 -5.56 14.46 9.34
N VAL A 145 -6.66 14.17 8.64
CA VAL A 145 -7.27 15.08 7.66
C VAL A 145 -8.61 15.60 8.16
N GLU A 146 -8.82 16.90 8.02
CA GLU A 146 -10.10 17.58 8.22
C GLU A 146 -10.63 18.07 6.86
N PHE A 147 -11.90 17.93 6.60
CA PHE A 147 -12.56 18.38 5.38
C PHE A 147 -13.98 18.87 5.65
N ASP A 148 -14.47 19.77 4.77
CA ASP A 148 -15.82 20.31 4.85
C ASP A 148 -16.89 19.36 4.29
N ALA A 149 -18.15 19.84 4.26
CA ALA A 149 -19.27 19.09 3.74
C ALA A 149 -19.14 18.76 2.23
N ASP A 150 -18.40 19.59 1.50
CA ASP A 150 -18.12 19.41 0.07
C ASP A 150 -16.88 18.52 -0.19
N LYS A 151 -16.32 17.91 0.88
CA LYS A 151 -15.10 17.08 0.84
C LYS A 151 -13.83 17.86 0.43
N ARG A 152 -13.81 19.16 0.63
CA ARG A 152 -12.60 19.97 0.47
C ARG A 152 -11.76 19.85 1.74
N VAL A 153 -10.47 19.56 1.56
CA VAL A 153 -9.54 19.44 2.69
C VAL A 153 -9.28 20.82 3.28
N ILE A 154 -9.52 20.96 4.60
CA ILE A 154 -9.32 22.19 5.38
C ILE A 154 -7.97 22.16 6.08
N SER A 155 -7.62 21.02 6.66
CA SER A 155 -6.33 20.84 7.34
C SER A 155 -5.83 19.40 7.19
N ILE A 156 -4.50 19.26 7.24
CA ILE A 156 -3.82 17.97 7.33
C ILE A 156 -2.63 18.10 8.27
N GLU A 157 -2.54 17.25 9.28
CA GLU A 157 -1.52 17.30 10.32
C GLU A 157 -0.93 15.94 10.62
N GLU A 158 0.40 15.83 10.74
CA GLU A 158 1.09 14.59 11.09
C GLU A 158 1.07 14.38 12.61
N LYS A 159 0.47 13.29 13.05
CA LYS A 159 0.42 12.86 14.46
C LYS A 159 0.13 13.99 15.44
N PRO A 160 -0.97 14.71 15.26
CA PRO A 160 -1.30 15.86 16.10
C PRO A 160 -1.57 15.42 17.55
N LYS A 161 -1.11 16.21 18.53
CA LYS A 161 -1.42 15.95 19.95
C LYS A 161 -2.91 16.15 20.26
N GLU A 162 -3.54 17.06 19.55
CA GLU A 162 -4.97 17.41 19.64
C GLU A 162 -5.58 17.29 18.24
N PRO A 163 -6.03 16.10 17.84
CA PRO A 163 -6.58 15.88 16.51
C PRO A 163 -7.87 16.69 16.26
N LYS A 164 -7.94 17.38 15.12
CA LYS A 164 -9.12 18.18 14.71
C LYS A 164 -10.24 17.32 14.14
N SER A 165 -9.94 16.08 13.78
CA SER A 165 -10.93 15.12 13.28
C SER A 165 -10.55 13.69 13.70
N HIS A 166 -11.46 12.75 13.48
CA HIS A 166 -11.19 11.32 13.67
C HIS A 166 -10.76 10.62 12.36
N TYR A 167 -10.48 11.36 11.30
CA TYR A 167 -10.12 10.79 10.01
C TYR A 167 -8.61 10.68 9.85
N ALA A 168 -8.09 9.47 10.04
CA ALA A 168 -6.70 9.13 9.70
C ALA A 168 -6.51 9.04 8.20
N VAL A 169 -5.31 9.37 7.73
CA VAL A 169 -4.88 9.17 6.34
C VAL A 169 -4.11 7.85 6.27
N PRO A 170 -4.71 6.79 5.68
CA PRO A 170 -4.02 5.53 5.47
C PRO A 170 -2.84 5.65 4.52
N GLY A 171 -1.94 4.67 4.59
CA GLY A 171 -0.74 4.60 3.75
C GLY A 171 -1.01 4.23 2.30
N LEU A 172 -1.90 4.97 1.63
CA LEU A 172 -2.24 4.81 0.23
C LEU A 172 -2.50 6.18 -0.39
N TYR A 173 -1.73 6.53 -1.41
CA TYR A 173 -1.68 7.87 -2.00
C TYR A 173 -1.59 7.80 -3.51
N PHE A 174 -2.26 8.72 -4.21
CA PHE A 174 -2.18 8.87 -5.67
C PHE A 174 -1.80 10.31 -5.99
N TYR A 175 -0.79 10.47 -6.83
CA TYR A 175 -0.24 11.79 -7.18
C TYR A 175 -0.03 11.94 -8.67
N ASN A 176 -0.21 13.17 -9.18
CA ASN A 176 0.35 13.55 -10.47
C ASN A 176 1.89 13.62 -10.39
N ASN A 177 2.56 13.87 -11.50
CA ASN A 177 4.03 13.88 -11.58
C ASN A 177 4.71 14.98 -10.74
N ASP A 178 3.99 16.04 -10.39
CA ASP A 178 4.53 17.14 -9.55
C ASP A 178 5.05 16.65 -8.21
N VAL A 179 4.61 15.49 -7.72
CA VAL A 179 5.04 14.93 -6.45
C VAL A 179 6.55 14.78 -6.34
N VAL A 180 7.24 14.45 -7.43
CA VAL A 180 8.71 14.30 -7.44
C VAL A 180 9.38 15.64 -7.12
N ARG A 181 8.93 16.71 -7.78
CA ARG A 181 9.42 18.06 -7.53
C ARG A 181 9.08 18.54 -6.11
N ILE A 182 7.87 18.27 -5.63
CA ILE A 182 7.43 18.64 -4.27
C ILE A 182 8.29 17.89 -3.24
N ALA A 183 8.44 16.58 -3.36
CA ALA A 183 9.20 15.75 -2.42
C ALA A 183 10.68 16.16 -2.31
N LYS A 184 11.26 16.72 -3.37
CA LYS A 184 12.64 17.26 -3.35
C LYS A 184 12.77 18.60 -2.60
N ASN A 185 11.67 19.31 -2.40
CA ASN A 185 11.68 20.66 -1.84
C ASN A 185 11.06 20.79 -0.45
N ILE A 186 10.55 19.70 0.13
CA ILE A 186 10.11 19.71 1.53
C ILE A 186 11.31 19.58 2.46
N GLU A 187 11.20 20.17 3.65
CA GLU A 187 12.20 20.12 4.70
C GLU A 187 11.92 18.94 5.66
N PRO A 188 12.96 18.36 6.28
CA PRO A 188 12.75 17.35 7.31
C PRO A 188 11.97 17.92 8.51
N SER A 189 11.04 17.14 9.03
CA SER A 189 10.32 17.47 10.26
C SER A 189 11.24 17.52 11.48
N PRO A 190 10.78 17.98 12.64
CA PRO A 190 11.53 17.90 13.90
C PRO A 190 11.94 16.46 14.29
N ARG A 191 11.32 15.44 13.67
CA ARG A 191 11.69 14.04 13.82
C ARG A 191 12.84 13.61 12.89
N GLY A 192 13.28 14.49 11.99
CA GLY A 192 14.28 14.20 10.97
C GLY A 192 13.75 13.42 9.77
N GLU A 193 12.42 13.37 9.59
CA GLU A 193 11.76 12.62 8.52
C GLU A 193 11.16 13.56 7.46
N TYR A 194 11.29 13.21 6.17
CA TYR A 194 10.56 13.83 5.07
C TYR A 194 9.12 13.31 5.06
N GLU A 195 8.22 14.09 5.67
CA GLU A 195 6.85 13.66 5.93
C GLU A 195 6.00 13.68 4.67
N ILE A 196 5.22 12.61 4.46
CA ILE A 196 4.23 12.57 3.38
C ILE A 196 3.13 13.61 3.60
N THR A 197 2.86 13.94 4.86
CA THR A 197 1.88 14.97 5.25
C THR A 197 2.29 16.34 4.74
N ASP A 198 3.59 16.66 4.68
CA ASP A 198 4.07 17.94 4.13
C ASP A 198 3.90 17.98 2.60
N VAL A 199 4.11 16.87 1.91
CA VAL A 199 3.75 16.75 0.48
C VAL A 199 2.26 17.01 0.28
N ASN A 200 1.40 16.36 1.05
CA ASN A 200 -0.05 16.55 0.98
C ASN A 200 -0.47 17.98 1.29
N ARG A 201 0.23 18.66 2.23
CA ARG A 201 -0.02 20.08 2.57
C ARG A 201 0.22 20.99 1.38
N VAL A 202 1.29 20.78 0.60
CA VAL A 202 1.54 21.54 -0.63
C VAL A 202 0.40 21.38 -1.63
N TYR A 203 -0.11 20.17 -1.82
CA TYR A 203 -1.28 19.95 -2.69
C TYR A 203 -2.56 20.59 -2.13
N MET A 204 -2.76 20.56 -0.81
CA MET A 204 -3.90 21.21 -0.16
C MET A 204 -3.86 22.73 -0.36
N GLU A 205 -2.72 23.36 -0.12
CA GLU A 205 -2.53 24.81 -0.30
C GLU A 205 -2.77 25.25 -1.75
N ASN A 206 -2.41 24.42 -2.71
CA ASN A 206 -2.68 24.61 -4.13
C ASN A 206 -4.11 24.22 -4.54
N GLN A 207 -4.99 23.82 -3.62
CA GLN A 207 -6.36 23.35 -3.87
C GLN A 207 -6.42 22.13 -4.82
N GLN A 208 -5.38 21.30 -4.79
CA GLN A 208 -5.21 20.11 -5.62
C GLN A 208 -5.24 18.80 -4.81
N LEU A 209 -5.59 18.83 -3.53
CA LEU A 209 -5.75 17.65 -2.69
C LEU A 209 -7.21 17.24 -2.62
N LYS A 210 -7.51 16.03 -3.07
CA LYS A 210 -8.83 15.38 -2.94
C LYS A 210 -8.80 14.34 -1.82
N VAL A 211 -9.91 14.22 -1.10
CA VAL A 211 -10.09 13.18 -0.09
C VAL A 211 -11.18 12.20 -0.52
N VAL A 212 -10.90 10.90 -0.38
CA VAL A 212 -11.86 9.81 -0.58
C VAL A 212 -12.09 9.10 0.76
N VAL A 213 -13.33 9.16 1.26
CA VAL A 213 -13.65 8.56 2.56
C VAL A 213 -13.92 7.07 2.41
N LEU A 214 -13.16 6.26 3.14
CA LEU A 214 -13.40 4.84 3.31
C LEU A 214 -14.54 4.67 4.33
N ASN A 215 -15.72 4.33 3.82
CA ASN A 215 -16.94 4.27 4.62
C ASN A 215 -17.01 3.03 5.52
N ARG A 216 -18.03 2.97 6.36
CA ARG A 216 -18.33 1.78 7.16
C ARG A 216 -18.44 0.54 6.27
N GLY A 217 -17.77 -0.54 6.69
CA GLY A 217 -17.65 -1.78 5.91
C GLY A 217 -16.28 -1.94 5.22
N PHE A 218 -15.46 -0.87 5.18
CA PHE A 218 -14.04 -1.00 4.88
C PHE A 218 -13.26 -1.41 6.12
N ALA A 219 -12.23 -2.20 5.92
CA ALA A 219 -11.17 -2.44 6.88
C ALA A 219 -9.86 -1.84 6.34
N TRP A 220 -9.22 -1.04 7.16
CA TRP A 220 -7.83 -0.66 7.03
C TRP A 220 -7.10 -1.15 8.27
N LEU A 221 -6.08 -1.96 8.08
CA LEU A 221 -5.30 -2.58 9.15
C LEU A 221 -3.85 -2.15 8.99
N ASP A 222 -3.33 -1.47 10.01
CA ASP A 222 -1.90 -1.24 10.18
C ASP A 222 -1.33 -2.41 10.99
N THR A 223 -0.18 -2.90 10.61
CA THR A 223 0.45 -4.06 11.28
C THR A 223 1.64 -3.63 12.11
N GLY A 224 1.55 -2.46 12.75
CA GLY A 224 2.65 -1.77 13.43
C GLY A 224 3.07 -2.34 14.79
N THR A 225 2.24 -3.16 15.43
CA THR A 225 2.46 -3.78 16.74
C THR A 225 2.16 -5.28 16.68
N PHE A 226 2.55 -6.03 17.73
CA PHE A 226 2.22 -7.47 17.83
C PHE A 226 0.72 -7.71 17.79
N ASP A 227 -0.05 -6.91 18.52
CA ASP A 227 -1.50 -7.05 18.58
C ASP A 227 -2.12 -6.74 17.21
N SER A 228 -1.77 -5.61 16.58
CA SER A 228 -2.33 -5.24 15.26
C SER A 228 -1.92 -6.22 14.15
N LEU A 229 -0.74 -6.85 14.26
CA LEU A 229 -0.32 -7.91 13.34
C LEU A 229 -1.18 -9.16 13.50
N ASN A 230 -1.46 -9.55 14.75
CA ASN A 230 -2.32 -10.69 15.06
C ASN A 230 -3.77 -10.42 14.64
N ASP A 231 -4.31 -9.23 14.95
CA ASP A 231 -5.66 -8.81 14.58
C ASP A 231 -5.85 -8.81 13.06
N ALA A 232 -4.86 -8.33 12.30
CA ALA A 232 -4.90 -8.37 10.84
C ALA A 232 -4.95 -9.81 10.32
N SER A 233 -4.13 -10.70 10.89
CA SER A 233 -4.11 -12.11 10.50
C SER A 233 -5.43 -12.81 10.82
N GLU A 234 -6.00 -12.54 12.00
CA GLU A 234 -7.29 -13.10 12.44
C GLU A 234 -8.45 -12.56 11.59
N TYR A 235 -8.45 -11.25 11.29
CA TYR A 235 -9.46 -10.64 10.43
C TYR A 235 -9.47 -11.29 9.04
N VAL A 236 -8.31 -11.40 8.39
CA VAL A 236 -8.19 -12.03 7.06
C VAL A 236 -8.66 -13.48 7.12
N ARG A 237 -8.22 -14.23 8.15
CA ARG A 237 -8.62 -15.64 8.36
C ARG A 237 -10.14 -15.79 8.45
N VAL A 238 -10.80 -14.95 9.23
CA VAL A 238 -12.25 -15.01 9.44
C VAL A 238 -12.99 -14.72 8.15
N ILE A 239 -12.61 -13.66 7.43
CA ILE A 239 -13.24 -13.28 6.16
C ILE A 239 -13.04 -14.37 5.11
N GLU A 240 -11.82 -14.83 4.89
CA GLU A 240 -11.51 -15.87 3.88
C GLU A 240 -12.24 -17.18 4.18
N LYS A 241 -12.26 -17.64 5.44
CA LYS A 241 -12.98 -18.85 5.83
C LYS A 241 -14.51 -18.72 5.63
N ARG A 242 -15.04 -17.52 5.85
CA ARG A 242 -16.48 -17.30 5.76
C ARG A 242 -16.96 -17.14 4.33
N GLN A 243 -16.19 -16.44 3.49
CA GLN A 243 -16.58 -16.14 2.11
C GLN A 243 -16.08 -17.18 1.11
N GLY A 244 -15.06 -17.95 1.46
CA GLY A 244 -14.38 -18.86 0.52
C GLY A 244 -13.56 -18.13 -0.55
N LEU A 245 -13.32 -16.83 -0.38
CA LEU A 245 -12.54 -15.97 -1.27
C LEU A 245 -11.35 -15.39 -0.52
N LYS A 246 -10.22 -15.23 -1.21
CA LYS A 246 -9.01 -14.67 -0.61
C LYS A 246 -9.02 -13.15 -0.60
N VAL A 247 -8.45 -12.59 0.46
CA VAL A 247 -8.11 -11.17 0.57
C VAL A 247 -6.68 -10.99 0.07
N GLY A 248 -6.46 -10.14 -0.92
CA GLY A 248 -5.12 -9.82 -1.41
C GLY A 248 -4.40 -11.04 -2.05
N CYS A 249 -4.99 -11.62 -3.09
CA CYS A 249 -4.42 -12.71 -3.87
C CYS A 249 -3.93 -12.20 -5.24
N PRO A 250 -2.63 -11.92 -5.42
CA PRO A 250 -2.10 -11.35 -6.66
C PRO A 250 -2.42 -12.19 -7.90
N GLU A 251 -2.40 -13.51 -7.80
CA GLU A 251 -2.69 -14.44 -8.89
C GLU A 251 -4.13 -14.30 -9.39
N GLU A 252 -5.09 -14.32 -8.46
CA GLU A 252 -6.51 -14.13 -8.80
C GLU A 252 -6.76 -12.73 -9.37
N ILE A 253 -6.17 -11.70 -8.76
CA ILE A 253 -6.33 -10.31 -9.20
C ILE A 253 -5.74 -10.15 -10.60
N ALA A 254 -4.55 -10.68 -10.88
CA ALA A 254 -3.93 -10.65 -12.20
C ALA A 254 -4.85 -11.25 -13.26
N TRP A 255 -5.48 -12.37 -12.97
CA TRP A 255 -6.44 -12.99 -13.88
C TRP A 255 -7.72 -12.17 -14.04
N ARG A 256 -8.34 -11.72 -12.94
CA ARG A 256 -9.57 -10.92 -12.99
C ARG A 256 -9.38 -9.56 -13.66
N MET A 257 -8.20 -8.97 -13.53
CA MET A 257 -7.84 -7.71 -14.18
C MET A 257 -7.39 -7.90 -15.65
N GLY A 258 -7.30 -9.16 -16.13
CA GLY A 258 -6.88 -9.47 -17.48
C GLY A 258 -5.38 -9.30 -17.75
N PHE A 259 -4.56 -9.24 -16.69
CA PHE A 259 -3.10 -9.18 -16.82
C PHE A 259 -2.52 -10.51 -17.26
N ILE A 260 -3.16 -11.62 -16.84
CA ILE A 260 -2.86 -12.98 -17.25
C ILE A 260 -4.14 -13.68 -17.70
N ASN A 261 -3.99 -14.72 -18.52
CA ASN A 261 -5.10 -15.57 -18.95
C ASN A 261 -5.34 -16.76 -17.99
N LYS A 262 -6.39 -17.54 -18.26
CA LYS A 262 -6.77 -18.69 -17.43
C LYS A 262 -5.68 -19.78 -17.39
N GLU A 263 -5.03 -20.04 -18.51
CA GLU A 263 -3.97 -21.04 -18.62
C GLU A 263 -2.77 -20.66 -17.74
N GLN A 264 -2.41 -19.37 -17.74
CA GLN A 264 -1.36 -18.84 -16.88
C GLN A 264 -1.73 -18.93 -15.39
N LEU A 265 -2.99 -18.62 -15.03
CA LEU A 265 -3.47 -18.81 -13.65
C LEU A 265 -3.38 -20.28 -13.21
N LEU A 266 -3.77 -21.23 -14.07
CA LEU A 266 -3.68 -22.65 -13.76
C LEU A 266 -2.23 -23.13 -13.63
N ALA A 267 -1.31 -22.62 -14.44
CA ALA A 267 0.12 -22.90 -14.29
C ALA A 267 0.69 -22.40 -12.94
N LEU A 268 0.25 -21.22 -12.45
CA LEU A 268 0.58 -20.74 -11.11
C LEU A 268 0.02 -21.65 -10.02
N ALA A 269 -1.23 -22.11 -10.18
CA ALA A 269 -1.87 -23.06 -9.25
C ALA A 269 -1.10 -24.38 -9.17
N ASP A 270 -0.58 -24.88 -10.31
CA ASP A 270 0.22 -26.11 -10.37
C ASP A 270 1.54 -25.98 -9.58
N GLY A 271 2.18 -24.82 -9.62
CA GLY A 271 3.35 -24.53 -8.81
C GLY A 271 3.08 -24.54 -7.29
N LEU A 272 1.82 -24.38 -6.89
CA LEU A 272 1.36 -24.32 -5.50
C LEU A 272 0.48 -25.53 -5.10
N HIS A 273 0.48 -26.60 -5.89
CA HIS A 273 -0.44 -27.74 -5.76
C HIS A 273 -0.42 -28.47 -4.40
N LYS A 274 0.65 -28.29 -3.61
CA LYS A 274 0.79 -28.89 -2.26
C LYS A 274 0.16 -28.04 -1.14
N SER A 275 -0.46 -26.94 -1.48
CA SER A 275 -1.08 -26.04 -0.51
C SER A 275 -2.53 -25.75 -0.86
N GLY A 276 -3.36 -25.45 0.14
CA GLY A 276 -4.73 -24.99 -0.08
C GLY A 276 -4.83 -23.70 -0.88
N TYR A 277 -3.73 -22.95 -1.00
CA TYR A 277 -3.64 -21.76 -1.84
C TYR A 277 -3.72 -22.12 -3.33
N GLY A 278 -2.98 -23.16 -3.78
CA GLY A 278 -3.05 -23.65 -5.16
C GLY A 278 -4.41 -24.26 -5.50
N GLU A 279 -5.04 -24.98 -4.56
CA GLU A 279 -6.41 -25.52 -4.73
C GLU A 279 -7.42 -24.38 -4.92
N TYR A 280 -7.30 -23.31 -4.13
CA TYR A 280 -8.11 -22.10 -4.29
C TYR A 280 -8.00 -21.50 -5.69
N LEU A 281 -6.78 -21.33 -6.23
CA LEU A 281 -6.57 -20.77 -7.57
C LEU A 281 -7.26 -21.62 -8.67
N ARG A 282 -7.27 -22.94 -8.52
CA ARG A 282 -8.01 -23.83 -9.43
C ARG A 282 -9.52 -23.61 -9.33
N THR A 283 -10.03 -23.44 -8.09
CA THR A 283 -11.46 -23.21 -7.85
C THR A 283 -11.95 -21.92 -8.47
N VAL A 284 -11.20 -20.81 -8.35
CA VAL A 284 -11.61 -19.52 -8.92
C VAL A 284 -11.44 -19.43 -10.43
N ALA A 285 -10.65 -20.33 -11.04
CA ALA A 285 -10.48 -20.44 -12.49
C ALA A 285 -11.70 -21.07 -13.20
N HIS A 286 -12.63 -21.67 -12.46
CA HIS A 286 -13.86 -22.29 -12.99
C HIS A 286 -15.02 -21.30 -12.99
#